data_fa6f3c2a058e78ec0e1d3a1cddc25c95
#
_entry.id   fa6f3c2a058e78ec0e1d3a1cddc25c95
#
_cell.length_a   1.000
_cell.length_b   1.000
_cell.length_c   1.000
_cell.angle_alpha   90.00
_cell.angle_beta   90.00
_cell.angle_gamma   90.00
#
_symmetry.space_group_name_H-M   'P 1'
#
loop_
_entity.id
_entity.type
_entity.pdbx_description
1 polymer ?
#
loop_
_entity_poly.entity_id
_entity_poly.type
_entity_poly.pdbx_seq_one_letter_code
_entity_poly.pdbx_strand_id
1 'polypeptide(L)'
;MRDGIVEIKSIAREAGSRTKIAVWSNDPDVDPVGACVGMNGARVGAVVNELRGEKIDIINWSDNPAILIENALSPAKVISVMADPDERTASVIVPDYQLSLAIGKEGQNARLAARLTGFKIDIKSETQAKEAGDFYDYDDDETAEDADEASAEETSAEDSLTEETEAEEVSEEVPVEEESQAQEAGENEDEE
;
A
#
# COMPACT_ATOMS: atom_id res chain seq x y z
N MET A 1 -12.26 4.03 -18.28
CA MET A 1 -12.21 3.06 -19.37
C MET A 1 -13.23 3.35 -20.45
N ARG A 2 -14.53 3.15 -20.24
CA ARG A 2 -15.53 3.39 -21.28
C ARG A 2 -15.57 4.84 -21.77
N ASP A 3 -15.43 5.80 -20.88
CA ASP A 3 -15.48 7.23 -21.16
C ASP A 3 -14.08 7.86 -21.34
N GLY A 4 -13.02 7.03 -21.43
CA GLY A 4 -11.65 7.49 -21.63
C GLY A 4 -11.00 8.18 -20.43
N ILE A 5 -11.67 8.24 -19.27
CA ILE A 5 -11.14 8.89 -18.07
C ILE A 5 -9.99 8.04 -17.47
N VAL A 6 -10.22 6.73 -17.31
CA VAL A 6 -9.20 5.82 -16.80
C VAL A 6 -8.66 4.95 -17.95
N GLU A 7 -7.35 4.91 -18.07
CA GLU A 7 -6.61 4.17 -19.09
C GLU A 7 -5.71 3.10 -18.47
N ILE A 8 -5.59 1.95 -19.15
CA ILE A 8 -4.58 0.95 -18.85
C ILE A 8 -3.33 1.30 -19.65
N LYS A 9 -2.25 1.60 -18.95
CA LYS A 9 -0.96 1.96 -19.58
C LYS A 9 -0.10 0.73 -19.86
N SER A 10 -0.10 -0.25 -18.94
CA SER A 10 0.73 -1.45 -19.08
C SER A 10 0.09 -2.64 -18.37
N ILE A 11 0.38 -3.85 -18.88
CA ILE A 11 -0.08 -5.11 -18.29
C ILE A 11 1.06 -6.12 -18.32
N ALA A 12 1.30 -6.77 -17.19
CA ALA A 12 2.17 -7.93 -17.10
C ALA A 12 1.39 -9.11 -16.49
N ARG A 13 1.34 -10.24 -17.19
CA ARG A 13 0.50 -11.38 -16.84
C ARG A 13 1.24 -12.71 -16.86
N GLU A 14 1.00 -13.52 -15.85
CA GLU A 14 1.26 -14.95 -15.82
C GLU A 14 -0.09 -15.66 -15.73
N ALA A 15 -0.58 -16.12 -16.87
CA ALA A 15 -1.93 -16.66 -17.00
C ALA A 15 -2.21 -17.79 -16.01
N GLY A 16 -3.38 -17.73 -15.37
CA GLY A 16 -3.81 -18.69 -14.34
C GLY A 16 -3.16 -18.48 -12.97
N SER A 17 -2.27 -17.49 -12.81
CA SER A 17 -1.57 -17.22 -11.56
C SER A 17 -1.78 -15.78 -11.10
N ARG A 18 -1.15 -14.81 -11.75
CA ARG A 18 -1.19 -13.40 -11.34
C ARG A 18 -1.01 -12.43 -12.49
N THR A 19 -1.71 -11.31 -12.40
CA THR A 19 -1.60 -10.19 -13.36
C THR A 19 -1.36 -8.89 -12.59
N LYS A 20 -0.46 -8.06 -13.10
CA LYS A 20 -0.29 -6.66 -12.68
C LYS A 20 -0.74 -5.73 -13.80
N ILE A 21 -1.49 -4.70 -13.43
CA ILE A 21 -2.07 -3.72 -14.36
C ILE A 21 -1.73 -2.33 -13.85
N ALA A 22 -1.04 -1.54 -14.67
CA ALA A 22 -0.79 -0.13 -14.39
C ALA A 22 -1.86 0.73 -15.05
N VAL A 23 -2.52 1.56 -14.25
CA VAL A 23 -3.63 2.42 -14.68
C VAL A 23 -3.32 3.88 -14.43
N TRP A 24 -3.88 4.72 -15.27
CA TRP A 24 -3.74 6.18 -15.22
C TRP A 24 -5.10 6.84 -15.35
N SER A 25 -5.29 7.99 -14.72
CA SER A 25 -6.47 8.82 -14.92
C SER A 25 -6.10 10.10 -15.67
N ASN A 26 -6.89 10.43 -16.68
CA ASN A 26 -6.81 11.71 -17.41
C ASN A 26 -7.52 12.83 -16.66
N ASP A 27 -8.28 12.50 -15.60
CA ASP A 27 -8.97 13.41 -14.71
C ASP A 27 -8.30 13.36 -13.33
N PRO A 28 -7.76 14.48 -12.81
CA PRO A 28 -7.07 14.51 -11.54
C PRO A 28 -7.98 14.22 -10.33
N ASP A 29 -9.29 14.41 -10.49
CA ASP A 29 -10.27 14.18 -9.42
C ASP A 29 -10.71 12.71 -9.34
N VAL A 30 -10.23 11.86 -10.26
CA VAL A 30 -10.58 10.44 -10.32
C VAL A 30 -9.39 9.57 -9.94
N ASP A 31 -9.52 8.83 -8.83
CA ASP A 31 -8.59 7.76 -8.47
C ASP A 31 -8.71 6.57 -9.45
N PRO A 32 -7.70 6.31 -10.28
CA PRO A 32 -7.78 5.27 -11.30
C PRO A 32 -7.80 3.85 -10.68
N VAL A 33 -7.10 3.64 -9.58
CA VAL A 33 -7.07 2.34 -8.89
C VAL A 33 -8.41 2.05 -8.26
N GLY A 34 -8.95 2.99 -7.48
CA GLY A 34 -10.27 2.86 -6.86
C GLY A 34 -11.38 2.67 -7.89
N ALA A 35 -11.32 3.39 -9.02
CA ALA A 35 -12.26 3.23 -10.13
C ALA A 35 -12.23 1.82 -10.75
N CYS A 36 -11.06 1.18 -10.82
CA CYS A 36 -10.91 -0.18 -11.34
C CYS A 36 -11.27 -1.25 -10.32
N VAL A 37 -10.90 -1.06 -9.06
CA VAL A 37 -11.18 -2.00 -7.97
C VAL A 37 -12.67 -2.01 -7.65
N GLY A 38 -13.29 -0.83 -7.54
CA GLY A 38 -14.69 -0.66 -7.16
C GLY A 38 -14.94 -0.85 -5.66
N MET A 39 -16.16 -0.57 -5.22
CA MET A 39 -16.54 -0.75 -3.82
C MET A 39 -16.34 -2.21 -3.39
N ASN A 40 -15.61 -2.40 -2.28
CA ASN A 40 -15.26 -3.71 -1.73
C ASN A 40 -14.64 -4.68 -2.76
N GLY A 41 -13.97 -4.15 -3.78
CA GLY A 41 -13.35 -4.99 -4.81
C GLY A 41 -14.32 -5.61 -5.81
N ALA A 42 -15.56 -5.13 -5.89
CA ALA A 42 -16.63 -5.76 -6.71
C ALA A 42 -16.27 -5.82 -8.19
N ARG A 43 -15.61 -4.77 -8.74
CA ARG A 43 -15.26 -4.75 -10.17
C ARG A 43 -14.10 -5.69 -10.49
N VAL A 44 -13.00 -5.59 -9.72
CA VAL A 44 -11.85 -6.48 -9.91
C VAL A 44 -12.21 -7.92 -9.57
N GLY A 45 -13.04 -8.15 -8.55
CA GLY A 45 -13.52 -9.48 -8.15
C GLY A 45 -14.32 -10.17 -9.25
N ALA A 46 -15.15 -9.44 -10.01
CA ALA A 46 -15.86 -10.00 -11.16
C ALA A 46 -14.88 -10.53 -12.23
N VAL A 47 -13.79 -9.80 -12.50
CA VAL A 47 -12.75 -10.23 -13.44
C VAL A 47 -11.96 -11.42 -12.91
N VAL A 48 -11.60 -11.41 -11.61
CA VAL A 48 -10.92 -12.53 -10.95
C VAL A 48 -11.75 -13.82 -11.04
N ASN A 49 -13.07 -13.72 -10.84
CA ASN A 49 -13.98 -14.86 -10.98
C ASN A 49 -14.04 -15.38 -12.43
N GLU A 50 -14.12 -14.50 -13.41
CA GLU A 50 -14.08 -14.85 -14.84
C GLU A 50 -12.77 -15.56 -15.20
N LEU A 51 -11.65 -15.14 -14.62
CA LEU A 51 -10.33 -15.74 -14.80
C LEU A 51 -10.06 -16.92 -13.85
N ARG A 52 -11.09 -17.45 -13.20
CA ARG A 52 -11.02 -18.64 -12.33
C ARG A 52 -10.03 -18.50 -11.16
N GLY A 53 -9.97 -17.31 -10.56
CA GLY A 53 -9.16 -17.05 -9.37
C GLY A 53 -7.76 -16.51 -9.64
N GLU A 54 -7.44 -16.09 -10.85
CA GLU A 54 -6.20 -15.38 -11.17
C GLU A 54 -6.13 -14.07 -10.36
N LYS A 55 -5.04 -13.86 -9.61
CA LYS A 55 -4.86 -12.66 -8.78
C LYS A 55 -4.57 -11.46 -9.66
N ILE A 56 -5.21 -10.33 -9.37
CA ILE A 56 -5.02 -9.09 -10.12
C ILE A 56 -4.58 -7.99 -9.16
N ASP A 57 -3.38 -7.44 -9.42
CA ASP A 57 -2.86 -6.24 -8.76
C ASP A 57 -3.03 -5.05 -9.68
N ILE A 58 -3.75 -4.04 -9.22
CA ILE A 58 -3.94 -2.79 -9.94
C ILE A 58 -3.11 -1.72 -9.25
N ILE A 59 -2.25 -1.04 -9.99
CA ILE A 59 -1.32 -0.04 -9.49
C ILE A 59 -1.45 1.26 -10.27
N ASN A 60 -1.04 2.37 -9.65
CA ASN A 60 -0.94 3.65 -10.33
C ASN A 60 0.25 3.65 -11.30
N TRP A 61 -0.01 4.08 -12.52
CA TRP A 61 1.04 4.43 -13.47
C TRP A 61 1.72 5.74 -13.07
N SER A 62 3.01 5.85 -13.36
CA SER A 62 3.76 7.10 -13.24
C SER A 62 4.74 7.22 -14.40
N ASP A 63 4.94 8.45 -14.90
CA ASP A 63 6.00 8.74 -15.88
C ASP A 63 7.39 8.71 -15.23
N ASN A 64 7.46 8.88 -13.90
CA ASN A 64 8.70 8.70 -13.15
C ASN A 64 8.98 7.20 -12.95
N PRO A 65 10.09 6.68 -13.50
CA PRO A 65 10.41 5.26 -13.42
C PRO A 65 10.55 4.73 -11.99
N ALA A 66 11.12 5.54 -11.09
CA ALA A 66 11.31 5.12 -9.69
C ALA A 66 9.96 4.90 -9.00
N ILE A 67 9.01 5.83 -9.17
CA ILE A 67 7.65 5.72 -8.61
C ILE A 67 6.90 4.55 -9.25
N LEU A 68 7.05 4.36 -10.56
CA LEU A 68 6.39 3.25 -11.25
C LEU A 68 6.91 1.89 -10.75
N ILE A 69 8.21 1.76 -10.52
CA ILE A 69 8.84 0.53 -10.01
C ILE A 69 8.40 0.27 -8.57
N GLU A 70 8.39 1.31 -7.72
CA GLU A 70 7.87 1.21 -6.36
C GLU A 70 6.43 0.69 -6.36
N ASN A 71 5.53 1.30 -7.13
CA ASN A 71 4.16 0.87 -7.26
C ASN A 71 4.05 -0.57 -7.80
N ALA A 72 4.90 -0.94 -8.76
CA ALA A 72 4.89 -2.26 -9.38
C ALA A 72 5.30 -3.39 -8.41
N LEU A 73 6.10 -3.09 -7.39
CA LEU A 73 6.51 -4.05 -6.37
C LEU A 73 5.45 -4.27 -5.28
N SER A 74 4.35 -3.49 -5.30
CA SER A 74 3.21 -3.75 -4.41
C SER A 74 2.85 -5.25 -4.39
N PRO A 75 2.51 -5.82 -3.22
CA PRO A 75 2.23 -5.17 -1.93
C PRO A 75 3.47 -4.94 -1.04
N ALA A 76 4.68 -5.22 -1.51
CA ALA A 76 5.88 -4.95 -0.73
C ALA A 76 6.12 -3.44 -0.58
N LYS A 77 6.58 -3.06 0.61
CA LYS A 77 7.00 -1.68 0.86
C LYS A 77 8.45 -1.52 0.44
N VAL A 78 8.75 -0.42 -0.21
CA VAL A 78 10.09 -0.08 -0.70
C VAL A 78 10.63 1.08 0.12
N ILE A 79 11.94 1.06 0.42
CA ILE A 79 12.65 2.16 1.09
C ILE A 79 13.12 3.16 0.05
N SER A 80 13.81 2.67 -0.98
CA SER A 80 14.34 3.52 -2.04
C SER A 80 14.39 2.79 -3.38
N VAL A 81 14.31 3.58 -4.46
CA VAL A 81 14.45 3.11 -5.84
C VAL A 81 15.40 4.04 -6.56
N MET A 82 16.50 3.50 -7.06
CA MET A 82 17.40 4.17 -8.00
C MET A 82 17.20 3.56 -9.38
N ALA A 83 16.62 4.31 -10.30
CA ALA A 83 16.33 3.87 -11.65
C ALA A 83 17.21 4.63 -12.65
N ASP A 84 17.86 3.88 -13.55
CA ASP A 84 18.57 4.41 -14.71
C ASP A 84 17.69 4.22 -15.95
N PRO A 85 17.11 5.31 -16.51
CA PRO A 85 16.27 5.22 -17.68
C PRO A 85 17.03 4.85 -18.97
N ASP A 86 18.32 5.18 -19.06
CA ASP A 86 19.15 4.97 -20.26
C ASP A 86 19.50 3.48 -20.39
N GLU A 87 19.92 2.87 -19.28
CA GLU A 87 20.25 1.43 -19.23
C GLU A 87 19.01 0.55 -18.98
N ARG A 88 17.91 1.14 -18.58
CA ARG A 88 16.68 0.44 -18.13
C ARG A 88 16.96 -0.55 -17.00
N THR A 89 17.79 -0.13 -16.06
CA THR A 89 18.10 -0.85 -14.84
C THR A 89 17.57 -0.11 -13.63
N ALA A 90 17.27 -0.82 -12.56
CA ALA A 90 16.87 -0.22 -11.31
C ALA A 90 17.38 -1.04 -10.13
N SER A 91 17.94 -0.36 -9.13
CA SER A 91 18.26 -0.91 -7.82
C SER A 91 17.18 -0.51 -6.82
N VAL A 92 16.64 -1.48 -6.11
CA VAL A 92 15.55 -1.28 -5.16
C VAL A 92 15.97 -1.81 -3.80
N ILE A 93 15.80 -0.97 -2.78
CA ILE A 93 16.09 -1.34 -1.40
C ILE A 93 14.77 -1.50 -0.66
N VAL A 94 14.61 -2.63 0.01
CA VAL A 94 13.44 -2.97 0.81
C VAL A 94 13.86 -3.32 2.24
N PRO A 95 12.98 -3.15 3.24
CA PRO A 95 13.23 -3.66 4.59
C PRO A 95 13.49 -5.17 4.55
N ASP A 96 14.37 -5.69 5.42
CA ASP A 96 14.74 -7.12 5.43
C ASP A 96 13.51 -8.04 5.48
N TYR A 97 12.52 -7.70 6.29
CA TYR A 97 11.27 -8.49 6.42
C TYR A 97 10.35 -8.42 5.18
N GLN A 98 10.60 -7.49 4.25
CA GLN A 98 9.83 -7.34 3.00
C GLN A 98 10.50 -8.02 1.80
N LEU A 99 11.77 -8.42 1.91
CA LEU A 99 12.54 -8.97 0.79
C LEU A 99 11.83 -10.15 0.12
N SER A 100 11.37 -11.12 0.91
CA SER A 100 10.64 -12.28 0.38
C SER A 100 9.33 -11.90 -0.31
N LEU A 101 8.63 -10.86 0.18
CA LEU A 101 7.40 -10.36 -0.42
C LEU A 101 7.68 -9.60 -1.73
N ALA A 102 8.74 -8.78 -1.74
CA ALA A 102 9.17 -8.03 -2.92
C ALA A 102 9.56 -8.96 -4.07
N ILE A 103 10.31 -10.02 -3.78
CA ILE A 103 10.68 -11.05 -4.75
C ILE A 103 9.46 -11.88 -5.13
N GLY A 104 8.66 -12.30 -4.15
CA GLY A 104 7.51 -13.18 -4.31
C GLY A 104 7.90 -14.65 -4.51
N LYS A 105 6.88 -15.52 -4.52
CA LYS A 105 7.07 -16.96 -4.77
C LYS A 105 7.72 -17.17 -6.14
N GLU A 106 8.85 -17.88 -6.16
CA GLU A 106 9.62 -18.17 -7.39
C GLU A 106 10.00 -16.90 -8.19
N GLY A 107 10.12 -15.75 -7.51
CA GLY A 107 10.44 -14.48 -8.17
C GLY A 107 9.27 -13.87 -8.97
N GLN A 108 8.04 -14.31 -8.75
CA GLN A 108 6.88 -13.89 -9.54
C GLN A 108 6.61 -12.39 -9.44
N ASN A 109 6.66 -11.83 -8.22
CA ASN A 109 6.36 -10.41 -8.03
C ASN A 109 7.41 -9.53 -8.74
N ALA A 110 8.69 -9.81 -8.52
CA ALA A 110 9.80 -9.10 -9.17
C ALA A 110 9.75 -9.24 -10.71
N ARG A 111 9.48 -10.44 -11.21
CA ARG A 111 9.40 -10.72 -12.66
C ARG A 111 8.23 -10.00 -13.32
N LEU A 112 7.05 -9.96 -12.67
CA LEU A 112 5.90 -9.21 -13.18
C LEU A 112 6.16 -7.71 -13.14
N ALA A 113 6.77 -7.18 -12.06
CA ALA A 113 7.15 -5.79 -11.96
C ALA A 113 8.14 -5.39 -13.07
N ALA A 114 9.18 -6.20 -13.31
CA ALA A 114 10.14 -5.96 -14.37
C ALA A 114 9.48 -5.94 -15.76
N ARG A 115 8.55 -6.86 -16.06
CA ARG A 115 7.81 -6.88 -17.32
C ARG A 115 6.86 -5.70 -17.47
N LEU A 116 6.21 -5.28 -16.37
CA LEU A 116 5.26 -4.16 -16.38
C LEU A 116 5.95 -2.84 -16.66
N THR A 117 7.11 -2.62 -16.03
CA THR A 117 7.87 -1.36 -16.09
C THR A 117 8.83 -1.31 -17.27
N GLY A 118 9.28 -2.48 -17.77
CA GLY A 118 10.31 -2.59 -18.80
C GLY A 118 11.72 -2.37 -18.27
N PHE A 119 11.94 -2.43 -16.94
CA PHE A 119 13.22 -2.29 -16.29
C PHE A 119 13.74 -3.64 -15.78
N LYS A 120 15.05 -3.80 -15.78
CA LYS A 120 15.71 -4.87 -15.04
C LYS A 120 15.85 -4.42 -13.59
N ILE A 121 15.10 -5.07 -12.68
CA ILE A 121 15.03 -4.69 -11.29
C ILE A 121 15.93 -5.59 -10.45
N ASP A 122 16.87 -5.00 -9.71
CA ASP A 122 17.68 -5.66 -8.68
C ASP A 122 17.12 -5.27 -7.30
N ILE A 123 16.72 -6.27 -6.51
CA ILE A 123 16.09 -6.05 -5.21
C ILE A 123 17.03 -6.52 -4.13
N LYS A 124 17.40 -5.61 -3.22
CA LYS A 124 18.27 -5.87 -2.07
C LYS A 124 17.53 -5.55 -0.78
N SER A 125 17.86 -6.28 0.27
CA SER A 125 17.42 -5.86 1.60
C SER A 125 18.29 -4.70 2.12
N GLU A 126 17.79 -4.00 3.12
CA GLU A 126 18.50 -2.90 3.78
C GLU A 126 19.87 -3.37 4.29
N THR A 127 19.94 -4.54 4.93
CA THR A 127 21.20 -5.13 5.39
C THR A 127 22.14 -5.42 4.24
N GLN A 128 21.67 -6.02 3.15
CA GLN A 128 22.48 -6.31 1.97
C GLN A 128 22.98 -5.03 1.28
N ALA A 129 22.17 -3.99 1.23
CA ALA A 129 22.54 -2.72 0.64
C ALA A 129 23.63 -2.00 1.47
N LYS A 130 23.55 -2.05 2.80
CA LYS A 130 24.58 -1.52 3.72
C LYS A 130 25.90 -2.27 3.56
N GLU A 131 25.87 -3.60 3.49
CA GLU A 131 27.06 -4.44 3.27
C GLU A 131 27.72 -4.20 1.90
N ALA A 132 26.91 -3.92 0.87
CA ALA A 132 27.41 -3.62 -0.47
C ALA A 132 27.90 -2.17 -0.63
N GLY A 133 27.63 -1.28 0.34
CA GLY A 133 27.96 0.14 0.27
C GLY A 133 27.04 0.93 -0.67
N ASP A 134 25.88 0.38 -1.01
CA ASP A 134 24.86 1.01 -1.87
C ASP A 134 23.87 1.87 -1.07
N PHE A 135 24.01 1.91 0.24
CA PHE A 135 23.16 2.69 1.14
C PHE A 135 23.88 3.98 1.54
N TYR A 136 23.45 5.09 1.01
CA TYR A 136 23.86 6.41 1.50
C TYR A 136 22.95 6.77 2.67
N ASP A 137 23.45 6.67 3.91
CA ASP A 137 22.79 7.24 5.08
C ASP A 137 22.74 8.76 4.89
N TYR A 138 21.56 9.30 4.65
CA TYR A 138 21.32 10.75 4.64
C TYR A 138 21.17 11.33 6.06
N ASP A 139 21.41 10.51 7.10
CA ASP A 139 21.18 10.90 8.50
C ASP A 139 22.40 11.46 9.22
N ASP A 140 23.49 11.81 8.54
CA ASP A 140 24.70 12.27 9.23
C ASP A 140 25.27 13.60 8.69
N ASP A 141 24.39 14.61 8.46
CA ASP A 141 24.87 15.99 8.28
C ASP A 141 23.91 17.04 8.89
N GLU A 142 23.60 16.88 10.18
CA GLU A 142 23.26 17.98 11.07
C GLU A 142 24.37 18.14 12.12
N THR A 143 25.58 18.44 11.67
CA THR A 143 26.51 19.12 12.55
C THR A 143 26.20 20.61 12.53
N ALA A 144 25.62 20.99 13.66
CA ALA A 144 25.53 22.40 14.08
C ALA A 144 26.85 23.14 13.89
N GLU A 145 26.82 24.27 13.23
CA GLU A 145 27.71 25.41 13.59
C GLU A 145 26.93 26.71 13.58
N ASP A 146 26.82 27.21 14.79
CA ASP A 146 26.87 28.58 15.24
C ASP A 146 26.17 29.69 14.43
N ALA A 147 25.18 30.25 15.07
CA ALA A 147 25.09 31.72 15.09
C ALA A 147 24.58 32.17 16.45
N ASP A 148 25.55 32.64 17.16
CA ASP A 148 25.50 33.43 18.36
C ASP A 148 24.81 34.79 18.13
N GLU A 149 24.24 35.31 19.22
CA GLU A 149 23.98 36.70 19.58
C GLU A 149 22.73 37.45 19.10
N ALA A 150 22.07 37.85 20.14
CA ALA A 150 21.52 39.17 20.51
C ALA A 150 20.01 39.35 20.28
N SER A 151 19.24 39.59 21.22
CA SER A 151 19.19 40.49 22.36
C SER A 151 17.78 40.42 22.99
N ALA A 152 17.83 40.64 24.27
CA ALA A 152 16.70 40.81 25.18
C ALA A 152 15.72 41.91 24.74
N GLU A 153 14.46 41.72 25.08
CA GLU A 153 13.72 42.68 25.91
C GLU A 153 12.40 42.11 26.43
N GLU A 154 12.25 42.34 27.69
CA GLU A 154 11.15 42.06 28.62
C GLU A 154 9.81 42.68 28.18
N THR A 155 8.72 42.08 28.63
CA THR A 155 7.67 42.61 29.52
C THR A 155 6.60 41.55 29.70
N SER A 156 6.49 40.98 30.84
CA SER A 156 5.65 41.15 32.04
C SER A 156 4.17 41.42 31.78
N ALA A 157 3.35 40.58 32.36
CA ALA A 157 2.19 40.71 33.24
C ALA A 157 1.26 39.55 33.03
N GLU A 158 1.12 38.64 34.01
CA GLU A 158 0.11 38.61 35.07
C GLU A 158 -1.32 38.65 34.48
N ASP A 159 -2.21 37.74 34.75
CA ASP A 159 -2.76 37.32 36.04
C ASP A 159 -3.85 36.24 35.85
N SER A 160 -3.83 35.28 36.74
CA SER A 160 -4.92 34.67 37.51
C SER A 160 -6.04 33.88 36.83
N LEU A 161 -6.13 32.70 37.32
CA LEU A 161 -6.99 32.08 38.34
C LEU A 161 -8.20 31.29 37.80
N THR A 162 -8.14 30.03 38.20
CA THR A 162 -9.20 29.18 38.80
C THR A 162 -10.39 28.80 37.90
N GLU A 163 -10.97 27.65 37.96
CA GLU A 163 -11.22 26.66 39.00
C GLU A 163 -11.80 25.39 38.37
N GLU A 164 -11.41 24.28 38.90
CA GLU A 164 -12.02 23.01 39.12
C GLU A 164 -13.53 22.84 38.82
N THR A 165 -13.87 21.68 38.30
CA THR A 165 -14.81 20.68 38.84
C THR A 165 -14.89 19.49 37.92
N GLU A 166 -14.41 18.35 38.37
CA GLU A 166 -15.09 17.15 38.91
C GLU A 166 -16.02 16.41 37.97
N ALA A 167 -15.56 15.22 37.68
CA ALA A 167 -16.14 13.88 37.70
C ALA A 167 -17.68 13.73 37.54
N GLU A 168 -18.05 12.85 36.64
CA GLU A 168 -19.02 11.81 36.91
C GLU A 168 -18.85 10.62 35.95
N GLU A 169 -18.42 9.51 36.57
CA GLU A 169 -18.61 8.16 36.05
C GLU A 169 -20.10 7.82 36.06
N VAL A 170 -20.59 7.26 35.00
CA VAL A 170 -21.75 6.36 35.07
C VAL A 170 -21.49 5.15 34.20
N SER A 171 -21.19 4.09 34.89
CA SER A 171 -21.31 2.72 34.45
C SER A 171 -22.81 2.36 34.31
N GLU A 172 -23.18 1.72 33.22
CA GLU A 172 -24.39 0.88 33.24
C GLU A 172 -24.18 -0.38 32.41
N GLU A 173 -24.38 -1.43 33.13
CA GLU A 173 -24.22 -2.83 32.78
C GLU A 173 -25.34 -3.32 31.87
N VAL A 174 -25.00 -4.43 31.22
CA VAL A 174 -25.75 -5.38 30.43
C VAL A 174 -27.05 -5.87 31.14
N PRO A 175 -28.05 -6.39 30.42
CA PRO A 175 -28.26 -7.83 30.58
C PRO A 175 -28.42 -8.65 29.29
N VAL A 176 -27.83 -9.80 29.41
CA VAL A 176 -28.04 -11.03 28.65
C VAL A 176 -29.44 -11.53 28.93
N GLU A 177 -30.21 -11.90 27.91
CA GLU A 177 -31.28 -12.88 28.05
C GLU A 177 -31.14 -13.96 26.97
N GLU A 178 -30.96 -15.12 27.51
CA GLU A 178 -31.00 -16.46 26.96
C GLU A 178 -32.44 -16.99 27.08
N GLU A 179 -32.99 -17.53 26.03
CA GLU A 179 -34.02 -18.57 26.03
C GLU A 179 -34.15 -19.09 24.59
N SER A 180 -33.74 -20.24 24.20
CA SER A 180 -34.11 -21.63 24.57
C SER A 180 -35.48 -22.10 24.00
N GLN A 181 -35.35 -23.19 23.21
CA GLN A 181 -36.32 -24.25 22.91
C GLN A 181 -37.41 -23.94 21.84
N ALA A 182 -37.88 -24.80 21.03
CA ALA A 182 -37.73 -26.27 20.86
C ALA A 182 -38.40 -26.68 19.54
N GLN A 183 -37.87 -27.76 18.97
CA GLN A 183 -38.59 -28.87 18.35
C GLN A 183 -39.91 -28.60 17.56
N GLU A 184 -40.03 -29.09 16.32
CA GLU A 184 -40.66 -30.40 16.09
C GLU A 184 -40.49 -30.86 14.64
N ALA A 185 -40.36 -32.13 14.56
CA ALA A 185 -40.32 -33.03 13.43
C ALA A 185 -41.60 -33.00 12.57
N GLY A 186 -41.45 -33.30 11.32
CA GLY A 186 -42.54 -33.61 10.41
C GLY A 186 -42.00 -34.39 9.23
N GLU A 187 -41.91 -35.70 9.42
CA GLU A 187 -41.88 -36.69 8.34
C GLU A 187 -43.15 -36.49 7.47
N ASN A 188 -42.98 -36.62 6.19
CA ASN A 188 -43.91 -37.48 5.40
C ASN A 188 -43.28 -37.83 4.05
N GLU A 189 -43.15 -39.07 3.92
CA GLU A 189 -43.13 -39.98 2.80
C GLU A 189 -44.17 -39.67 1.70
N ASP A 190 -43.84 -40.15 0.56
CA ASP A 190 -44.61 -40.90 -0.46
C ASP A 190 -44.67 -40.25 -1.86
N GLU A 191 -44.10 -41.07 -2.73
CA GLU A 191 -44.64 -41.70 -3.96
C GLU A 191 -44.98 -40.80 -5.17
N GLU A 192 -44.26 -40.90 -6.22
CA GLU A 192 -44.41 -41.75 -7.44
C GLU A 192 -43.27 -41.45 -8.42
#